data_9f96dd9d2fcb6bacbb92b23c1489ca25
#
_entry.id   9f96dd9d2fcb6bacbb92b23c1489ca25
#
_cell.length_a   1.000
_cell.length_b   1.000
_cell.length_c   1.000
_cell.angle_alpha   90.00
_cell.angle_beta   90.00
_cell.angle_gamma   90.00
#
_symmetry.space_group_name_H-M   'P 1'
#
loop_
_entity.id
_entity.type
_entity.pdbx_description
1 polymer ?
#
loop_
_entity_poly.entity_id
_entity_poly.type
_entity_poly.pdbx_seq_one_letter_code
_entity_poly.pdbx_strand_id
1 'polypeptide(L)'
;MEIQHYDNDGRGRWFIEADGETLGEMTYFWNSPEVFTIDHTEVGEKLKGTGCGKKLVRAAVDYARQHSLKIRPTCPFAKSVLSAEEFADVLA
;
A
#
# COMPACT_ATOMS: atom_id res chain seq x y z
N MET A 1 0.42 10.59 12.03
CA MET A 1 0.04 11.02 10.68
C MET A 1 -0.98 10.08 10.10
N GLU A 2 -1.95 10.67 9.45
CA GLU A 2 -3.06 9.90 8.89
C GLU A 2 -2.72 9.39 7.49
N ILE A 3 -3.02 8.11 7.24
CA ILE A 3 -2.88 7.53 5.91
C ILE A 3 -4.22 7.67 5.20
N GLN A 4 -4.19 8.29 4.03
CA GLN A 4 -5.37 8.50 3.21
C GLN A 4 -5.40 7.47 2.08
N HIS A 5 -6.58 7.23 1.54
CA HIS A 5 -6.79 6.24 0.49
C HIS A 5 -7.64 6.86 -0.62
N TYR A 6 -7.20 6.67 -1.86
CA TYR A 6 -7.93 7.12 -3.03
C TYR A 6 -8.00 6.00 -4.05
N ASP A 7 -9.18 5.77 -4.63
CA ASP A 7 -9.39 4.74 -5.63
C ASP A 7 -10.33 5.30 -6.71
N ASN A 8 -9.97 5.08 -7.98
CA ASN A 8 -10.78 5.55 -9.11
C ASN A 8 -11.12 4.41 -10.07
N ASP A 9 -11.43 3.24 -9.51
CA ASP A 9 -11.86 2.04 -10.24
C ASP A 9 -10.73 1.26 -10.93
N GLY A 10 -9.77 1.92 -11.55
CA GLY A 10 -8.66 1.22 -12.20
C GLY A 10 -7.39 1.25 -11.40
N ARG A 11 -7.12 2.36 -10.77
CA ARG A 11 -5.91 2.58 -9.99
C ARG A 11 -6.27 3.26 -8.68
N GLY A 12 -5.35 3.17 -7.72
CA GLY A 12 -5.52 3.85 -6.46
C GLY A 12 -4.20 4.06 -5.75
N ARG A 13 -4.28 4.65 -4.58
CA ARG A 13 -3.09 4.87 -3.76
C ARG A 13 -3.45 5.03 -2.29
N TRP A 14 -2.51 4.67 -1.43
CA TRP A 14 -2.50 5.07 -0.03
C TRP A 14 -1.39 6.10 0.12
N PHE A 15 -1.65 7.19 0.83
CA PHE A 15 -0.68 8.28 0.88
C PHE A 15 -0.80 9.08 2.16
N ILE A 16 0.27 9.81 2.46
CA ILE A 16 0.34 10.73 3.58
C ILE A 16 0.63 12.11 3.01
N GLU A 17 -0.19 13.08 3.38
CA GLU A 17 -0.10 14.42 2.84
C GLU A 17 -0.09 15.43 3.98
N ALA A 18 0.72 16.49 3.85
CA ALA A 18 0.76 17.59 4.79
C ALA A 18 1.06 18.87 4.04
N ASP A 19 0.31 19.92 4.34
CA ASP A 19 0.50 21.24 3.73
C ASP A 19 0.51 21.21 2.20
N GLY A 20 -0.35 20.38 1.62
CA GLY A 20 -0.47 20.25 0.17
C GLY A 20 0.63 19.43 -0.48
N GLU A 21 1.50 18.81 0.31
CA GLU A 21 2.61 18.02 -0.20
C GLU A 21 2.41 16.54 0.14
N THR A 22 2.62 15.65 -0.85
CA THR A 22 2.59 14.21 -0.61
C THR A 22 3.94 13.79 -0.01
N LEU A 23 3.91 13.30 1.23
CA LEU A 23 5.12 12.92 1.95
C LEU A 23 5.48 11.45 1.80
N GLY A 24 4.51 10.63 1.47
CA GLY A 24 4.70 9.20 1.22
C GLY A 24 3.54 8.68 0.43
N GLU A 25 3.78 7.69 -0.44
CA GLU A 25 2.75 7.20 -1.35
C GLU A 25 3.02 5.75 -1.74
N MET A 26 1.95 4.98 -1.83
CA MET A 26 2.00 3.62 -2.36
C MET A 26 0.87 3.46 -3.34
N THR A 27 1.19 3.16 -4.60
CA THR A 27 0.20 3.05 -5.66
C THR A 27 -0.13 1.59 -5.96
N TYR A 28 -1.32 1.39 -6.50
CA TYR A 28 -1.75 0.06 -6.90
C TYR A 28 -2.69 0.15 -8.10
N PHE A 29 -2.94 -0.99 -8.73
CA PHE A 29 -3.95 -1.09 -9.78
C PHE A 29 -4.70 -2.41 -9.62
N TRP A 30 -5.95 -2.43 -10.10
CA TRP A 30 -6.81 -3.61 -9.99
C TRP A 30 -6.50 -4.59 -11.12
N ASN A 31 -6.32 -5.87 -10.75
CA ASN A 31 -6.17 -6.97 -11.72
C ASN A 31 -7.54 -7.59 -12.00
N SER A 32 -8.39 -7.64 -10.97
CA SER A 32 -9.72 -8.21 -11.00
C SER A 32 -10.49 -7.58 -9.86
N PRO A 33 -11.78 -7.84 -9.70
CA PRO A 33 -12.54 -7.32 -8.56
C PRO A 33 -12.00 -7.78 -7.20
N GLU A 34 -11.18 -8.82 -7.18
CA GLU A 34 -10.71 -9.42 -5.93
C GLU A 34 -9.20 -9.33 -5.71
N VAL A 35 -8.45 -8.85 -6.69
CA VAL A 35 -6.98 -8.80 -6.61
C VAL A 35 -6.46 -7.47 -7.10
N PHE A 36 -5.59 -6.83 -6.31
CA PHE A 36 -4.89 -5.63 -6.76
C PHE A 36 -3.38 -5.80 -6.63
N THR A 37 -2.65 -5.11 -7.52
CA THR A 37 -1.19 -5.15 -7.56
C THR A 37 -0.64 -3.86 -6.97
N ILE A 38 0.23 -3.98 -5.97
CA ILE A 38 0.99 -2.84 -5.45
C ILE A 38 2.23 -2.72 -6.33
N ASP A 39 2.31 -1.63 -7.10
CA ASP A 39 3.38 -1.47 -8.09
C ASP A 39 4.47 -0.47 -7.71
N HIS A 40 4.22 0.41 -6.75
CA HIS A 40 5.21 1.42 -6.39
C HIS A 40 4.99 1.95 -4.98
N THR A 41 6.10 2.16 -4.26
CA THR A 41 6.08 2.76 -2.93
C THR A 41 7.20 3.79 -2.88
N GLU A 42 6.88 4.99 -2.42
CA GLU A 42 7.86 6.07 -2.30
C GLU A 42 7.66 6.80 -0.97
N VAL A 43 8.76 7.00 -0.24
CA VAL A 43 8.74 7.74 1.03
C VAL A 43 9.68 8.93 0.88
N GLY A 44 9.15 10.14 1.06
CA GLY A 44 9.95 11.35 0.94
C GLY A 44 10.92 11.53 2.11
N GLU A 45 11.86 12.47 1.93
CA GLU A 45 12.89 12.71 2.92
C GLU A 45 12.34 12.98 4.33
N LYS A 46 11.23 13.69 4.41
CA LYS A 46 10.65 14.07 5.71
C LYS A 46 10.19 12.88 6.53
N LEU A 47 9.88 11.76 5.88
CA LEU A 47 9.38 10.57 6.55
C LEU A 47 10.34 9.40 6.54
N LYS A 48 11.56 9.57 6.03
CA LYS A 48 12.57 8.52 6.04
C LYS A 48 12.90 8.11 7.47
N GLY A 49 13.00 6.80 7.69
CA GLY A 49 13.34 6.28 9.02
C GLY A 49 12.18 6.23 10.00
N THR A 50 10.97 6.61 9.58
CA THR A 50 9.79 6.61 10.46
C THR A 50 8.97 5.34 10.40
N GLY A 51 9.30 4.43 9.47
CA GLY A 51 8.47 3.23 9.25
C GLY A 51 7.24 3.51 8.41
N CYS A 52 7.18 4.67 7.76
CA CYS A 52 6.03 5.09 6.96
C CYS A 52 5.69 4.08 5.85
N GLY A 53 6.71 3.56 5.15
CA GLY A 53 6.48 2.58 4.09
C GLY A 53 5.76 1.34 4.59
N LYS A 54 6.17 0.82 5.74
CA LYS A 54 5.52 -0.34 6.34
C LYS A 54 4.09 -0.03 6.75
N LYS A 55 3.84 1.18 7.22
CA LYS A 55 2.50 1.60 7.60
C LYS A 55 1.58 1.68 6.40
N LEU A 56 2.11 2.12 5.25
CA LEU A 56 1.36 2.15 4.00
C LEU A 56 0.99 0.73 3.57
N VAL A 57 1.94 -0.21 3.64
CA VAL A 57 1.66 -1.60 3.30
C VAL A 57 0.63 -2.18 4.26
N ARG A 58 0.74 -1.88 5.56
CA ARG A 58 -0.22 -2.35 6.56
C ARG A 58 -1.62 -1.83 6.26
N ALA A 59 -1.75 -0.59 5.82
CA ALA A 59 -3.05 -0.04 5.43
C ALA A 59 -3.67 -0.85 4.29
N ALA A 60 -2.86 -1.24 3.30
CA ALA A 60 -3.34 -2.07 2.20
C ALA A 60 -3.77 -3.45 2.69
N VAL A 61 -3.02 -4.03 3.63
CA VAL A 61 -3.35 -5.34 4.21
C VAL A 61 -4.69 -5.27 4.94
N ASP A 62 -4.88 -4.23 5.75
CA ASP A 62 -6.12 -4.07 6.50
C ASP A 62 -7.31 -3.92 5.55
N TYR A 63 -7.14 -3.16 4.48
CA TYR A 63 -8.17 -3.00 3.46
C TYR A 63 -8.49 -4.34 2.79
N ALA A 64 -7.46 -5.10 2.42
CA ALA A 64 -7.65 -6.40 1.78
C ALA A 64 -8.40 -7.37 2.70
N ARG A 65 -8.05 -7.38 3.98
CA ARG A 65 -8.73 -8.25 4.95
C ARG A 65 -10.19 -7.84 5.14
N GLN A 66 -10.43 -6.54 5.21
CA GLN A 66 -11.78 -6.01 5.41
C GLN A 66 -12.71 -6.31 4.24
N HIS A 67 -12.17 -6.36 3.03
CA HIS A 67 -12.94 -6.55 1.80
C HIS A 67 -12.73 -7.90 1.13
N SER A 68 -12.05 -8.83 1.79
CA SER A 68 -11.78 -10.18 1.26
C SER A 68 -11.05 -10.15 -0.07
N LEU A 69 -10.00 -9.30 -0.15
CA LEU A 69 -9.18 -9.13 -1.34
C LEU A 69 -7.82 -9.78 -1.18
N LYS A 70 -7.13 -9.93 -2.31
CA LYS A 70 -5.74 -10.42 -2.32
C LYS A 70 -4.83 -9.39 -2.96
N ILE A 71 -3.55 -9.43 -2.60
CA ILE A 71 -2.54 -8.47 -3.03
C ILE A 71 -1.46 -9.18 -3.82
N ARG A 72 -1.09 -8.61 -4.98
CA ARG A 72 0.07 -9.02 -5.75
C ARG A 72 1.12 -7.93 -5.63
N PRO A 73 2.19 -8.13 -4.84
CA PRO A 73 3.23 -7.11 -4.76
C PRO A 73 4.25 -7.30 -5.88
N THR A 74 4.42 -6.27 -6.73
CA THR A 74 5.49 -6.25 -7.72
C THR A 74 6.55 -5.22 -7.36
N CYS A 75 6.20 -4.26 -6.51
CA CYS A 75 7.15 -3.32 -5.94
C CYS A 75 8.09 -4.06 -4.98
N PRO A 76 9.42 -3.98 -5.14
CA PRO A 76 10.36 -4.71 -4.28
C PRO A 76 10.16 -4.44 -2.78
N PHE A 77 9.86 -3.21 -2.42
CA PHE A 77 9.64 -2.88 -1.01
C PHE A 77 8.41 -3.59 -0.45
N ALA A 78 7.27 -3.48 -1.15
CA ALA A 78 6.04 -4.11 -0.70
C ALA A 78 6.19 -5.64 -0.69
N LYS A 79 6.89 -6.18 -1.69
CA LYS A 79 7.14 -7.62 -1.75
C LYS A 79 7.92 -8.10 -0.54
N SER A 80 8.93 -7.33 -0.15
CA SER A 80 9.75 -7.66 1.02
C SER A 80 8.92 -7.65 2.30
N VAL A 81 8.12 -6.60 2.50
CA VAL A 81 7.28 -6.49 3.70
C VAL A 81 6.25 -7.62 3.75
N LEU A 82 5.60 -7.89 2.61
CA LEU A 82 4.53 -8.88 2.55
C LEU A 82 5.02 -10.33 2.55
N SER A 83 6.34 -10.53 2.50
CA SER A 83 6.91 -11.88 2.60
C SER A 83 6.83 -12.43 4.03
N ALA A 84 6.52 -11.58 5.01
CA ALA A 84 6.36 -12.03 6.38
C ALA A 84 5.15 -12.97 6.49
N GLU A 85 5.29 -14.00 7.31
CA GLU A 85 4.27 -15.03 7.44
C GLU A 85 2.90 -14.48 7.83
N GLU A 86 2.89 -13.44 8.65
CA GLU A 86 1.65 -12.84 9.12
C GLU A 86 0.77 -12.29 8.01
N PHE A 87 1.32 -12.09 6.81
CA PHE A 87 0.58 -11.54 5.67
C PHE A 87 0.22 -12.58 4.61
N ALA A 88 0.51 -13.86 4.89
CA ALA A 88 0.26 -14.93 3.90
C ALA A 88 -1.22 -15.00 3.48
N ASP A 89 -2.13 -14.62 4.36
CA ASP A 89 -3.57 -14.69 4.09
C ASP A 89 -4.04 -13.71 3.01
N VAL A 90 -3.28 -12.64 2.76
CA VAL A 90 -3.68 -11.64 1.75
C VAL A 90 -2.87 -11.73 0.46
N LEU A 91 -1.88 -12.61 0.38
CA LEU A 91 -1.11 -12.74 -0.86
C LEU A 91 -1.88 -13.52 -1.92
N ALA A 92 -1.86 -12.98 -3.15
CA ALA A 92 -2.51 -13.62 -4.28
C ALA A 92 -1.67 -14.79 -4.82
#